data_9a84c5ee82dea156588b3c011e4bce52
#
_entry.id   9a84c5ee82dea156588b3c011e4bce52
#
_cell.length_a   1.000
_cell.length_b   1.000
_cell.length_c   1.000
_cell.angle_alpha   90.00
_cell.angle_beta   90.00
_cell.angle_gamma   90.00
#
_symmetry.space_group_name_H-M   'P 1'
#
loop_
_entity.id
_entity.type
_entity.pdbx_description
1 polymer ?
#
loop_
_entity_poly.entity_id
_entity_poly.type
_entity_poly.pdbx_seq_one_letter_code
_entity_poly.pdbx_strand_id
1 'polypeptide(L)'
;MLSYYMAHPFGDRLRLRIEEKKIERKTGLNLVNPFYDVEGRHDVKKFDRLSQDKKFKDKEERQKWISTWGLATNIPKEVVERDLKIIRRADGVLAFFTDKISVGTPMEVFYNSHVVKHPTYLIIEDRTKMGHPWLVYHATAIFTSVDEFIHSFNQSKVMKRK
;
A
#
# COMPACT_ATOMS: atom_id res chain seq x y z
N MET A 1 -9.38 18.37 -3.08
CA MET A 1 -9.71 17.01 -2.60
C MET A 1 -8.41 16.39 -2.11
N LEU A 2 -8.36 15.86 -0.87
CA LEU A 2 -7.18 15.19 -0.35
C LEU A 2 -6.95 13.87 -1.09
N SER A 3 -5.70 13.61 -1.46
CA SER A 3 -5.29 12.41 -2.18
C SER A 3 -4.31 11.60 -1.33
N TYR A 4 -4.63 10.34 -1.07
CA TYR A 4 -3.77 9.43 -0.31
C TYR A 4 -3.31 8.26 -1.17
N TYR A 5 -2.03 7.93 -1.09
CA TYR A 5 -1.50 6.70 -1.66
C TYR A 5 -1.98 5.50 -0.83
N MET A 6 -2.48 4.48 -1.50
CA MET A 6 -2.98 3.27 -0.83
C MET A 6 -1.93 2.17 -0.88
N ALA A 7 -1.22 1.99 0.23
CA ALA A 7 -0.22 0.94 0.39
C ALA A 7 -0.87 -0.36 0.89
N HIS A 8 -0.67 -1.47 0.18
CA HIS A 8 -1.25 -2.74 0.61
C HIS A 8 -0.57 -3.96 -0.04
N PRO A 9 -0.70 -5.17 0.58
CA PRO A 9 -0.20 -6.39 0.00
C PRO A 9 -0.86 -6.67 -1.36
N PHE A 10 -0.04 -7.07 -2.33
CA PHE A 10 -0.51 -7.41 -3.66
C PHE A 10 -1.56 -8.54 -3.65
N GLY A 11 -1.39 -9.53 -2.77
CA GLY A 11 -2.32 -10.66 -2.63
C GLY A 11 -3.75 -10.26 -2.25
N ASP A 12 -3.94 -9.09 -1.64
CA ASP A 12 -5.25 -8.58 -1.20
C ASP A 12 -5.88 -7.54 -2.14
N ARG A 13 -5.24 -7.23 -3.25
CA ARG A 13 -5.63 -6.12 -4.14
C ARG A 13 -7.10 -6.14 -4.57
N LEU A 14 -7.69 -7.32 -4.84
CA LEU A 14 -9.08 -7.44 -5.26
C LEU A 14 -10.05 -7.09 -4.12
N ARG A 15 -9.80 -7.65 -2.94
CA ARG A 15 -10.59 -7.35 -1.74
C ARG A 15 -10.46 -5.87 -1.36
N LEU A 16 -9.23 -5.37 -1.31
CA LEU A 16 -8.95 -4.00 -0.90
C LEU A 16 -9.42 -2.96 -1.92
N ARG A 17 -9.63 -3.32 -3.19
CA ARG A 17 -10.32 -2.45 -4.16
C ARG A 17 -11.77 -2.14 -3.75
N ILE A 18 -12.45 -3.08 -3.12
CA ILE A 18 -13.81 -2.87 -2.59
C ILE A 18 -13.77 -1.89 -1.41
N GLU A 19 -12.83 -2.10 -0.48
CA GLU A 19 -12.66 -1.21 0.68
C GLU A 19 -12.23 0.21 0.25
N GLU A 20 -11.36 0.32 -0.74
CA GLU A 20 -10.96 1.58 -1.35
C GLU A 20 -12.19 2.39 -1.80
N LYS A 21 -13.06 1.79 -2.59
CA LYS A 21 -14.28 2.48 -3.07
C LYS A 21 -15.27 2.82 -1.94
N LYS A 22 -15.31 2.01 -0.89
CA LYS A 22 -16.07 2.31 0.32
C LYS A 22 -15.52 3.54 1.04
N ILE A 23 -14.20 3.61 1.22
CA ILE A 23 -13.52 4.74 1.87
C ILE A 23 -13.75 6.02 1.06
N GLU A 24 -13.46 6.00 -0.25
CA GLU A 24 -13.64 7.16 -1.12
C GLU A 24 -15.05 7.74 -1.02
N ARG A 25 -16.06 6.88 -1.15
CA ARG A 25 -17.48 7.28 -1.08
C ARG A 25 -17.87 7.88 0.27
N LYS A 26 -17.35 7.32 1.37
CA LYS A 26 -17.73 7.72 2.74
C LYS A 26 -16.93 8.91 3.27
N THR A 27 -15.71 9.11 2.78
CA THR A 27 -14.83 10.16 3.30
C THR A 27 -14.61 11.31 2.30
N GLY A 28 -14.86 11.11 1.02
CA GLY A 28 -14.49 12.05 -0.05
C GLY A 28 -12.99 12.18 -0.25
N LEU A 29 -12.20 11.20 0.23
CA LEU A 29 -10.80 11.06 -0.15
C LEU A 29 -10.68 10.59 -1.60
N ASN A 30 -9.58 10.91 -2.25
CA ASN A 30 -9.13 10.26 -3.46
C ASN A 30 -8.01 9.28 -3.07
N LEU A 31 -8.24 7.98 -3.24
CA LEU A 31 -7.22 6.96 -2.96
C LEU A 31 -6.51 6.58 -4.27
N VAL A 32 -5.21 6.77 -4.31
CA VAL A 32 -4.39 6.36 -5.46
C VAL A 32 -3.86 4.96 -5.21
N ASN A 33 -4.46 3.98 -5.85
CA ASN A 33 -4.08 2.58 -5.74
C ASN A 33 -3.08 2.23 -6.85
N PRO A 34 -1.82 1.86 -6.53
CA PRO A 34 -0.77 1.60 -7.52
C PRO A 34 -1.11 0.43 -8.47
N PHE A 35 -2.02 -0.44 -8.08
CA PHE A 35 -2.43 -1.59 -8.91
C PHE A 35 -3.56 -1.27 -9.91
N TYR A 36 -4.27 -0.15 -9.74
CA TYR A 36 -5.45 0.17 -10.56
C TYR A 36 -5.45 1.56 -11.19
N ASP A 37 -4.90 2.55 -10.51
CA ASP A 37 -5.15 3.95 -10.82
C ASP A 37 -3.95 4.67 -11.46
N VAL A 38 -2.83 3.97 -11.70
CA VAL A 38 -1.62 4.55 -12.28
C VAL A 38 -1.42 4.11 -13.73
N GLU A 39 -0.79 4.99 -14.51
CA GLU A 39 -0.30 4.66 -15.84
C GLU A 39 0.79 3.58 -15.74
N GLY A 40 0.79 2.62 -16.67
CA GLY A 40 1.72 1.49 -16.63
C GLY A 40 1.09 0.15 -16.22
N ARG A 41 -0.24 0.03 -16.26
CA ARG A 41 -0.96 -1.23 -15.95
C ARG A 41 -0.44 -2.48 -16.67
N HIS A 42 0.25 -2.31 -17.80
CA HIS A 42 0.85 -3.42 -18.53
C HIS A 42 1.90 -4.15 -17.69
N ASP A 43 2.67 -3.40 -16.90
CA ASP A 43 3.75 -3.98 -16.08
C ASP A 43 3.19 -4.69 -14.87
N VAL A 44 2.12 -4.17 -14.26
CA VAL A 44 1.41 -4.84 -13.16
C VAL A 44 0.78 -6.14 -13.62
N LYS A 45 0.10 -6.17 -14.79
CA LYS A 45 -0.48 -7.40 -15.34
C LYS A 45 0.60 -8.42 -15.71
N LYS A 46 1.75 -7.96 -16.20
CA LYS A 46 2.88 -8.81 -16.55
C LYS A 46 3.55 -9.35 -15.28
N PHE A 47 3.78 -8.50 -14.29
CA PHE A 47 4.27 -8.89 -12.98
C PHE A 47 3.30 -9.82 -12.24
N ASP A 48 1.98 -9.58 -12.35
CA ASP A 48 0.90 -10.41 -11.82
C ASP A 48 0.96 -11.84 -12.35
N ARG A 49 1.05 -12.00 -13.67
CA ARG A 49 1.17 -13.31 -14.31
C ARG A 49 2.45 -14.05 -13.92
N LEU A 50 3.52 -13.30 -13.63
CA LEU A 50 4.83 -13.86 -13.32
C LEU A 50 5.01 -14.19 -11.83
N SER A 51 4.33 -13.48 -10.94
CA SER A 51 4.53 -13.63 -9.50
C SER A 51 3.50 -14.50 -8.78
N GLN A 52 2.27 -14.58 -9.31
CA GLN A 52 1.17 -15.26 -8.58
C GLN A 52 0.98 -16.73 -8.93
N ASP A 53 1.27 -17.15 -10.15
CA ASP A 53 1.00 -18.52 -10.60
C ASP A 53 2.20 -19.46 -10.49
N LYS A 54 3.40 -18.95 -10.16
CA LYS A 54 4.59 -19.78 -10.08
C LYS A 54 4.80 -20.36 -8.69
N LYS A 55 4.29 -21.55 -8.49
CA LYS A 55 4.84 -22.47 -7.50
C LYS A 55 6.18 -22.95 -8.04
N PHE A 56 7.27 -22.46 -7.48
CA PHE A 56 8.61 -22.93 -7.82
C PHE A 56 8.72 -24.40 -7.41
N LYS A 57 9.07 -25.27 -8.33
CA LYS A 57 9.24 -26.71 -8.07
C LYS A 57 10.41 -26.98 -7.12
N ASP A 58 11.43 -26.14 -7.20
CA ASP A 58 12.64 -26.26 -6.40
C ASP A 58 13.36 -24.92 -6.23
N LYS A 59 14.49 -24.94 -5.50
CA LYS A 59 15.32 -23.79 -5.20
C LYS A 59 16.02 -23.24 -6.46
N GLU A 60 16.37 -24.10 -7.41
CA GLU A 60 17.08 -23.72 -8.65
C GLU A 60 16.15 -22.95 -9.59
N GLU A 61 14.91 -23.41 -9.76
CA GLU A 61 13.91 -22.72 -10.57
C GLU A 61 13.61 -21.33 -9.98
N ARG A 62 13.52 -21.24 -8.66
CA ARG A 62 13.35 -19.97 -7.97
C ARG A 62 14.53 -19.02 -8.19
N GLN A 63 15.78 -19.54 -8.09
CA GLN A 63 16.98 -18.73 -8.29
C GLN A 63 17.10 -18.26 -9.74
N LYS A 64 16.80 -19.13 -10.70
CA LYS A 64 16.75 -18.78 -12.12
C LYS A 64 15.71 -17.70 -12.40
N TRP A 65 14.55 -17.79 -11.78
CA TRP A 65 13.52 -16.76 -11.90
C TRP A 65 14.00 -15.40 -11.35
N ILE A 66 14.60 -15.39 -10.15
CA ILE A 66 15.14 -14.17 -9.53
C ILE A 66 16.22 -13.55 -10.43
N SER A 67 17.16 -14.35 -10.95
CA SER A 67 18.22 -13.84 -11.82
C SER A 67 17.70 -13.32 -13.17
N THR A 68 16.67 -13.98 -13.73
CA THR A 68 16.13 -13.60 -15.04
C THR A 68 15.23 -12.35 -14.96
N TRP A 69 14.45 -12.20 -13.91
CA TRP A 69 13.45 -11.15 -13.81
C TRP A 69 13.79 -10.06 -12.78
N GLY A 70 14.38 -10.43 -11.66
CA GLY A 70 14.67 -9.49 -10.58
C GLY A 70 15.90 -8.62 -10.84
N LEU A 71 16.95 -9.17 -11.44
CA LEU A 71 18.22 -8.49 -11.66
C LEU A 71 18.45 -8.08 -13.11
N ALA A 72 17.85 -8.77 -14.07
CA ALA A 72 18.09 -8.55 -15.50
C ALA A 72 17.09 -7.58 -16.15
N THR A 73 16.06 -7.11 -15.44
CA THR A 73 15.07 -6.18 -15.97
C THR A 73 15.00 -4.90 -15.13
N ASN A 74 14.67 -3.79 -15.76
CA ASN A 74 14.41 -2.53 -15.05
C ASN A 74 13.03 -2.48 -14.35
N ILE A 75 12.20 -3.52 -14.50
CA ILE A 75 10.83 -3.54 -13.99
C ILE A 75 10.74 -3.26 -12.48
N PRO A 76 11.55 -3.91 -11.60
CA PRO A 76 11.49 -3.60 -10.17
C PRO A 76 11.85 -2.15 -9.86
N LYS A 77 12.85 -1.59 -10.56
CA LYS A 77 13.24 -0.19 -10.41
C LYS A 77 12.11 0.75 -10.83
N GLU A 78 11.52 0.51 -11.99
CA GLU A 78 10.42 1.32 -12.52
C GLU A 78 9.20 1.30 -11.62
N VAL A 79 8.84 0.13 -11.06
CA VAL A 79 7.74 0.00 -10.08
C VAL A 79 8.03 0.82 -8.83
N VAL A 80 9.20 0.66 -8.22
CA VAL A 80 9.57 1.38 -7.00
C VAL A 80 9.62 2.89 -7.24
N GLU A 81 10.30 3.35 -8.31
CA GLU A 81 10.40 4.78 -8.62
C GLU A 81 9.03 5.42 -8.90
N ARG A 82 8.14 4.70 -9.57
CA ARG A 82 6.75 5.13 -9.80
C ARG A 82 6.02 5.31 -8.47
N ASP A 83 6.05 4.30 -7.60
CA ASP A 83 5.34 4.33 -6.33
C ASP A 83 5.87 5.43 -5.41
N LEU A 84 7.18 5.58 -5.29
CA LEU A 84 7.81 6.67 -4.55
C LEU A 84 7.43 8.06 -5.11
N LYS A 85 7.30 8.20 -6.43
CA LYS A 85 6.85 9.44 -7.06
C LYS A 85 5.39 9.76 -6.73
N ILE A 86 4.53 8.76 -6.69
CA ILE A 86 3.12 8.93 -6.31
C ILE A 86 3.03 9.32 -4.82
N ILE A 87 3.74 8.61 -3.94
CA ILE A 87 3.77 8.91 -2.50
C ILE A 87 4.20 10.37 -2.24
N ARG A 88 5.23 10.86 -2.93
CA ARG A 88 5.68 12.26 -2.79
C ARG A 88 4.61 13.29 -3.18
N ARG A 89 3.71 12.94 -4.08
CA ARG A 89 2.65 13.84 -4.58
C ARG A 89 1.34 13.74 -3.82
N ALA A 90 1.16 12.65 -3.07
CA ALA A 90 -0.02 12.43 -2.25
C ALA A 90 0.04 13.28 -0.97
N ASP A 91 -1.12 13.61 -0.41
CA ASP A 91 -1.25 14.29 0.87
C ASP A 91 -0.95 13.38 2.07
N GLY A 92 -0.77 12.08 1.84
CA GLY A 92 -0.44 11.09 2.85
C GLY A 92 -0.53 9.66 2.32
N VAL A 93 -0.34 8.71 3.23
CA VAL A 93 -0.45 7.27 2.95
C VAL A 93 -1.52 6.65 3.84
N LEU A 94 -2.37 5.81 3.25
CA LEU A 94 -3.24 4.87 3.94
C LEU A 94 -2.73 3.46 3.66
N ALA A 95 -2.20 2.79 4.68
CA ALA A 95 -1.58 1.48 4.54
C ALA A 95 -2.37 0.38 5.24
N PHE A 96 -2.48 -0.77 4.58
CA PHE A 96 -3.16 -1.96 5.09
C PHE A 96 -2.15 -3.04 5.47
N PHE A 97 -2.25 -3.51 6.71
CA PHE A 97 -1.50 -4.63 7.24
C PHE A 97 -2.44 -5.79 7.52
N THR A 98 -2.44 -6.78 6.64
CA THR A 98 -3.29 -7.96 6.67
C THR A 98 -2.49 -9.19 7.10
N ASP A 99 -3.08 -10.38 7.03
CA ASP A 99 -2.38 -11.66 7.18
C ASP A 99 -1.39 -11.94 6.05
N LYS A 100 -1.51 -11.25 4.92
CA LYS A 100 -0.59 -11.41 3.78
C LYS A 100 0.75 -10.74 4.03
N ILE A 101 1.80 -11.38 3.56
CA ILE A 101 3.15 -10.85 3.62
C ILE A 101 3.31 -9.80 2.52
N SER A 102 3.81 -8.63 2.90
CA SER A 102 4.23 -7.58 1.98
C SER A 102 5.57 -7.00 2.42
N VAL A 103 6.50 -6.90 1.51
CA VAL A 103 7.76 -6.17 1.74
C VAL A 103 7.59 -4.69 1.39
N GLY A 104 6.83 -4.39 0.34
CA GLY A 104 6.62 -3.02 -0.14
C GLY A 104 5.87 -2.14 0.85
N THR A 105 4.77 -2.63 1.39
CA THR A 105 3.90 -1.84 2.28
C THR A 105 4.63 -1.19 3.46
N PRO A 106 5.45 -1.90 4.27
CA PRO A 106 6.21 -1.23 5.34
C PRO A 106 7.26 -0.26 4.81
N MET A 107 7.86 -0.50 3.64
CA MET A 107 8.84 0.42 3.04
C MET A 107 8.17 1.71 2.56
N GLU A 108 6.98 1.63 1.99
CA GLU A 108 6.16 2.77 1.58
C GLU A 108 5.72 3.62 2.79
N VAL A 109 5.33 2.97 3.89
CA VAL A 109 5.04 3.61 5.18
C VAL A 109 6.26 4.34 5.72
N PHE A 110 7.40 3.67 5.78
CA PHE A 110 8.66 4.29 6.21
C PHE A 110 9.02 5.50 5.33
N TYR A 111 8.97 5.34 4.03
CA TYR A 111 9.31 6.40 3.09
C TYR A 111 8.41 7.63 3.28
N ASN A 112 7.10 7.43 3.37
CA ASN A 112 6.17 8.53 3.58
C ASN A 112 6.41 9.26 4.91
N SER A 113 6.48 8.53 6.01
CA SER A 113 6.58 9.12 7.35
C SER A 113 7.93 9.72 7.65
N HIS A 114 9.03 9.10 7.18
CA HIS A 114 10.39 9.51 7.53
C HIS A 114 11.02 10.45 6.51
N VAL A 115 10.77 10.23 5.21
CA VAL A 115 11.38 11.02 4.12
C VAL A 115 10.45 12.13 3.67
N VAL A 116 9.19 11.81 3.31
CA VAL A 116 8.22 12.79 2.81
C VAL A 116 7.60 13.60 3.97
N LYS A 117 7.41 12.98 5.13
CA LYS A 117 6.84 13.55 6.36
C LYS A 117 5.37 13.95 6.22
N HIS A 118 4.62 13.19 5.43
CA HIS A 118 3.19 13.33 5.32
C HIS A 118 2.46 12.40 6.29
N PRO A 119 1.17 12.67 6.60
CA PRO A 119 0.34 11.80 7.44
C PRO A 119 0.36 10.35 6.96
N THR A 120 0.48 9.42 7.89
CA THR A 120 0.52 7.98 7.64
C THR A 120 -0.52 7.30 8.51
N TYR A 121 -1.59 6.83 7.90
CA TYR A 121 -2.66 6.10 8.56
C TYR A 121 -2.52 4.61 8.29
N LEU A 122 -2.60 3.81 9.36
CA LEU A 122 -2.49 2.36 9.26
C LEU A 122 -3.81 1.70 9.62
N ILE A 123 -4.26 0.77 8.79
CA ILE A 123 -5.33 -0.17 9.12
C ILE A 123 -4.66 -1.52 9.32
N ILE A 124 -4.62 -1.99 10.57
CA ILE A 124 -3.95 -3.23 10.96
C ILE A 124 -5.01 -4.28 11.30
N GLU A 125 -5.33 -5.13 10.33
CA GLU A 125 -6.27 -6.24 10.50
C GLU A 125 -5.63 -7.42 11.23
N ASP A 126 -4.34 -7.65 11.04
CA ASP A 126 -3.56 -8.66 11.75
C ASP A 126 -3.12 -8.13 13.12
N ARG A 127 -3.83 -8.53 14.15
CA ARG A 127 -3.56 -8.09 15.54
C ARG A 127 -2.16 -8.41 16.03
N THR A 128 -1.46 -9.39 15.46
CA THR A 128 -0.08 -9.71 15.82
C THR A 128 0.91 -8.61 15.45
N LYS A 129 0.56 -7.76 14.51
CA LYS A 129 1.37 -6.63 14.03
C LYS A 129 1.10 -5.32 14.77
N MET A 130 0.03 -5.24 15.57
CA MET A 130 -0.51 -3.98 16.11
C MET A 130 0.45 -3.22 17.03
N GLY A 131 1.25 -3.94 17.81
CA GLY A 131 2.24 -3.37 18.74
C GLY A 131 3.65 -3.27 18.17
N HIS A 132 3.84 -3.53 16.88
CA HIS A 132 5.19 -3.56 16.31
C HIS A 132 5.81 -2.14 16.34
N PRO A 133 6.99 -1.95 16.97
CA PRO A 133 7.56 -0.62 17.21
C PRO A 133 7.69 0.24 15.96
N TRP A 134 8.10 -0.35 14.84
CA TRP A 134 8.23 0.36 13.56
C TRP A 134 6.89 0.88 13.03
N LEU A 135 5.81 0.13 13.20
CA LEU A 135 4.49 0.57 12.73
C LEU A 135 3.96 1.69 13.63
N VAL A 136 4.09 1.53 14.94
CA VAL A 136 3.66 2.55 15.92
C VAL A 136 4.43 3.85 15.73
N TYR A 137 5.74 3.79 15.56
CA TYR A 137 6.59 4.96 15.39
C TYR A 137 6.26 5.76 14.12
N HIS A 138 5.95 5.08 13.01
CA HIS A 138 5.70 5.72 11.72
C HIS A 138 4.24 6.11 11.48
N ALA A 139 3.33 5.75 12.38
CA ALA A 139 1.92 6.03 12.23
C ALA A 139 1.51 7.40 12.79
N THR A 140 0.72 8.14 12.03
CA THR A 140 -0.05 9.28 12.55
C THR A 140 -1.23 8.78 13.39
N ALA A 141 -1.88 7.71 12.95
CA ALA A 141 -2.89 6.97 13.70
C ALA A 141 -3.01 5.53 13.19
N ILE A 142 -3.46 4.63 14.06
CA ILE A 142 -3.65 3.21 13.79
C ILE A 142 -5.12 2.86 14.04
N PHE A 143 -5.69 2.08 13.14
CA PHE A 143 -7.08 1.61 13.17
C PHE A 143 -7.11 0.10 13.02
N THR A 144 -8.12 -0.53 13.59
CA THR A 144 -8.33 -1.98 13.52
C THR A 144 -9.24 -2.39 12.36
N SER A 145 -9.92 -1.42 11.76
CA SER A 145 -10.85 -1.65 10.66
C SER A 145 -11.03 -0.42 9.77
N VAL A 146 -11.53 -0.64 8.56
CA VAL A 146 -11.92 0.42 7.64
C VAL A 146 -13.01 1.31 8.22
N ASP A 147 -13.98 0.76 8.93
CA ASP A 147 -15.08 1.53 9.51
C ASP A 147 -14.59 2.47 10.62
N GLU A 148 -13.65 2.02 11.43
CA GLU A 148 -12.99 2.85 12.45
C GLU A 148 -12.23 4.02 11.81
N PHE A 149 -11.46 3.76 10.75
CA PHE A 149 -10.80 4.81 9.99
C PHE A 149 -11.79 5.83 9.43
N ILE A 150 -12.84 5.39 8.75
CA ILE A 150 -13.86 6.25 8.16
C ILE A 150 -14.51 7.15 9.22
N HIS A 151 -14.89 6.56 10.36
CA HIS A 151 -15.51 7.29 11.46
C HIS A 151 -14.58 8.39 12.00
N SER A 152 -13.36 8.03 12.36
CA SER A 152 -12.36 8.95 12.90
C SER A 152 -11.98 10.05 11.92
N PHE A 153 -11.80 9.70 10.64
CA PHE A 153 -11.45 10.67 9.60
C PHE A 153 -12.56 11.71 9.39
N ASN A 154 -13.82 11.30 9.41
CA ASN A 154 -14.95 12.22 9.28
C ASN A 154 -15.10 13.13 10.50
N GLN A 155 -14.88 12.62 11.71
CA GLN A 155 -14.89 13.44 12.93
C GLN A 155 -13.81 14.54 12.88
N SER A 156 -12.61 14.21 12.44
CA SER A 156 -11.51 15.18 12.32
C SER A 156 -11.80 16.31 11.33
N LYS A 157 -12.58 16.05 10.27
CA LYS A 157 -13.03 17.07 9.32
C LYS A 157 -14.02 18.05 9.94
N VAL A 158 -14.90 17.57 10.79
CA VAL A 158 -15.91 18.43 11.47
C VAL A 158 -15.22 19.39 12.44
N MET A 159 -14.20 18.91 13.19
CA MET A 159 -13.45 19.75 14.13
C MET A 159 -12.60 20.84 13.45
N LYS A 160 -12.09 20.62 12.25
CA LYS A 160 -11.31 21.62 11.49
C LYS A 160 -12.19 22.71 10.83
N ARG A 161 -13.51 22.54 10.81
CA ARG A 161 -14.46 23.51 10.21
C ARG A 161 -15.09 24.47 11.25
N LYS A 162 -14.84 24.25 12.53
CA LYS A 162 -15.18 25.13 13.63
C LYS A 162 -14.00 26.01 14.03
#